data_936508e0c73b8972b80e50c31f0b9df2
#
_entry.id   936508e0c73b8972b80e50c31f0b9df2
#
_cell.length_a   1.000
_cell.length_b   1.000
_cell.length_c   1.000
_cell.angle_alpha   90.00
_cell.angle_beta   90.00
_cell.angle_gamma   90.00
#
_symmetry.space_group_name_H-M   'P 1'
#
loop_
_entity.id
_entity.type
_entity.pdbx_description
1 polymer ?
#
loop_
_entity_poly.entity_id
_entity_poly.type
_entity_poly.pdbx_seq_one_letter_code
_entity_poly.pdbx_strand_id
1 'polypeptide(L)'
;MRSFILLSLLSTFLFSCSSDSQKAKDKQHVKIKNKVEKVSKPQKLTLHVYNMGGVPAKDVDELVIALQNVYPDTKYAGTLSLVDSAYIKNDPRGKNRYWWSKLLPHLKNTTDTKHGISLVVVNAEVCNWDTNKKGSHANLGMSNLGGHISTISYQRLKVNHLNNVNDMMKVVIHELGHSVARLVIEREDLRYHCPNNNCLMKDANNGFPYRGLTSFCPSCSKAMKAKGFNLDALQLKK
;
A
#
# COMPACT_ATOMS: atom_id res chain seq x y z
N MET A 1 37.32 45.61 -33.35
CA MET A 1 36.53 46.84 -33.56
C MET A 1 35.07 46.45 -33.75
N ARG A 2 34.24 46.93 -32.93
CA ARG A 2 32.83 47.30 -32.88
C ARG A 2 32.15 46.82 -31.63
N SER A 3 32.18 47.72 -30.65
CA SER A 3 31.32 47.71 -29.46
C SER A 3 29.85 47.86 -29.90
N PHE A 4 28.96 47.07 -29.23
CA PHE A 4 27.56 47.41 -29.17
C PHE A 4 27.14 47.42 -27.68
N ILE A 5 26.89 48.63 -27.25
CA ILE A 5 26.25 48.97 -25.99
C ILE A 5 24.75 48.80 -26.22
N LEU A 6 24.04 48.03 -25.40
CA LEU A 6 22.60 48.06 -25.37
C LEU A 6 22.14 48.37 -23.95
N LEU A 7 21.47 49.50 -23.83
CA LEU A 7 20.85 50.05 -22.61
C LEU A 7 19.77 49.13 -22.07
N SER A 8 19.82 48.89 -20.77
CA SER A 8 18.76 48.29 -20.01
C SER A 8 17.78 49.35 -19.52
N LEU A 9 16.51 49.21 -19.89
CA LEU A 9 15.40 49.97 -19.32
C LEU A 9 14.86 49.22 -18.09
N LEU A 10 15.09 49.82 -16.94
CA LEU A 10 14.51 49.42 -15.64
C LEU A 10 13.10 50.00 -15.57
N SER A 11 12.08 49.15 -15.63
CA SER A 11 10.70 49.52 -15.26
C SER A 11 10.35 48.98 -13.89
N THR A 12 10.43 49.84 -12.92
CA THR A 12 9.93 49.62 -11.53
C THR A 12 8.41 49.69 -11.56
N PHE A 13 7.74 48.55 -11.34
CA PHE A 13 6.32 48.53 -11.00
C PHE A 13 6.20 48.49 -9.49
N LEU A 14 5.84 49.63 -8.91
CA LEU A 14 5.37 49.78 -7.56
C LEU A 14 3.92 49.26 -7.49
N PHE A 15 3.67 48.06 -6.95
CA PHE A 15 2.33 47.68 -6.53
C PHE A 15 2.08 48.12 -5.10
N SER A 16 1.22 49.11 -5.00
CA SER A 16 0.62 49.58 -3.78
C SER A 16 -0.26 48.50 -3.16
N CYS A 17 0.07 48.02 -1.97
CA CYS A 17 -0.82 47.24 -1.13
C CYS A 17 -1.87 48.17 -0.55
N SER A 18 -3.10 48.11 -1.02
CA SER A 18 -4.26 48.62 -0.29
C SER A 18 -4.80 47.50 0.62
N SER A 19 -4.55 47.65 1.89
CA SER A 19 -5.23 46.94 2.97
C SER A 19 -6.66 47.52 3.10
N ASP A 20 -7.68 46.78 2.62
CA ASP A 20 -9.06 46.88 3.11
C ASP A 20 -9.96 45.86 2.39
N SER A 21 -10.08 44.68 2.98
CA SER A 21 -11.32 43.84 2.91
C SER A 21 -11.25 42.63 3.82
N GLN A 22 -11.05 42.89 5.10
CA GLN A 22 -11.33 41.92 6.14
C GLN A 22 -12.57 42.36 6.91
N LYS A 23 -13.75 42.11 6.33
CA LYS A 23 -15.03 42.02 7.09
C LYS A 23 -16.10 41.55 6.11
N ALA A 24 -16.46 40.29 6.20
CA ALA A 24 -17.73 39.66 5.90
C ALA A 24 -17.50 38.24 5.32
N LYS A 25 -17.14 37.29 6.15
CA LYS A 25 -17.53 35.90 5.93
C LYS A 25 -18.32 35.45 7.13
N ASP A 26 -19.60 35.74 7.02
CA ASP A 26 -20.63 35.30 7.92
C ASP A 26 -20.63 33.79 8.10
N LYS A 27 -20.81 33.43 9.33
CA LYS A 27 -21.06 32.11 9.89
C LYS A 27 -22.21 31.41 9.15
N GLN A 28 -21.94 30.66 8.11
CA GLN A 28 -22.84 29.59 7.72
C GLN A 28 -22.62 28.41 8.67
N HIS A 29 -23.39 28.40 9.76
CA HIS A 29 -23.60 27.20 10.56
C HIS A 29 -24.30 26.16 9.67
N VAL A 30 -23.52 25.31 9.01
CA VAL A 30 -24.03 24.09 8.41
C VAL A 30 -24.52 23.21 9.56
N LYS A 31 -25.84 23.18 9.77
CA LYS A 31 -26.49 22.18 10.62
C LYS A 31 -26.26 20.82 9.96
N ILE A 32 -25.17 20.14 10.30
CA ILE A 32 -24.99 18.73 9.99
C ILE A 32 -26.09 18.00 10.76
N LYS A 33 -27.15 17.62 10.05
CA LYS A 33 -28.10 16.66 10.57
C LYS A 33 -27.35 15.34 10.68
N ASN A 34 -26.89 15.01 11.89
CA ASN A 34 -26.37 13.69 12.22
C ASN A 34 -27.51 12.68 12.02
N LYS A 35 -27.65 12.21 10.80
CA LYS A 35 -28.39 10.99 10.53
C LYS A 35 -27.51 9.88 11.12
N VAL A 36 -27.85 9.46 12.33
CA VAL A 36 -27.25 8.26 12.95
C VAL A 36 -27.68 7.10 12.06
N GLU A 37 -26.90 6.82 11.02
CA GLU A 37 -27.01 5.57 10.32
C GLU A 37 -26.77 4.47 11.35
N LYS A 38 -27.74 3.58 11.50
CA LYS A 38 -27.57 2.36 12.30
C LYS A 38 -26.29 1.70 11.78
N VAL A 39 -25.22 1.79 12.57
CA VAL A 39 -23.97 1.09 12.28
C VAL A 39 -24.32 -0.40 12.27
N SER A 40 -24.53 -0.95 11.09
CA SER A 40 -24.63 -2.39 10.91
C SER A 40 -23.36 -3.00 11.50
N LYS A 41 -23.52 -4.10 12.25
CA LYS A 41 -22.36 -4.83 12.79
C LYS A 41 -21.36 -5.01 11.64
N PRO A 42 -20.06 -4.72 11.86
CA PRO A 42 -19.07 -4.82 10.80
C PRO A 42 -19.13 -6.25 10.24
N GLN A 43 -19.46 -6.36 8.96
CA GLN A 43 -19.50 -7.65 8.28
C GLN A 43 -18.08 -8.20 8.30
N LYS A 44 -17.90 -9.37 8.92
CA LYS A 44 -16.62 -10.06 8.94
C LYS A 44 -16.31 -10.54 7.52
N LEU A 45 -15.27 -9.99 6.91
CA LEU A 45 -14.86 -10.33 5.56
C LEU A 45 -13.99 -11.60 5.59
N THR A 46 -14.08 -12.44 4.57
CA THR A 46 -13.15 -13.56 4.37
C THR A 46 -11.87 -13.06 3.72
N LEU A 47 -10.70 -13.51 4.19
CA LEU A 47 -9.42 -13.26 3.53
C LEU A 47 -9.13 -14.38 2.51
N HIS A 48 -9.19 -14.02 1.25
CA HIS A 48 -8.93 -14.92 0.13
C HIS A 48 -7.46 -14.81 -0.32
N VAL A 49 -6.72 -15.89 -0.26
CA VAL A 49 -5.33 -15.97 -0.72
C VAL A 49 -5.27 -16.61 -2.09
N TYR A 50 -4.70 -15.91 -3.05
CA TYR A 50 -4.53 -16.36 -4.44
C TYR A 50 -3.06 -16.56 -4.75
N ASN A 51 -2.77 -17.59 -5.54
CA ASN A 51 -1.46 -17.85 -6.14
C ASN A 51 -1.45 -17.35 -7.59
N MET A 52 -0.55 -16.45 -7.95
CA MET A 52 -0.43 -15.94 -9.32
C MET A 52 0.97 -16.20 -9.88
N GLY A 53 1.03 -16.94 -11.00
CA GLY A 53 2.27 -17.19 -11.70
C GLY A 53 3.13 -18.32 -11.14
N GLY A 54 2.53 -19.29 -10.43
CA GLY A 54 3.20 -20.51 -10.03
C GLY A 54 4.20 -20.34 -8.87
N VAL A 55 3.79 -19.63 -7.83
CA VAL A 55 4.50 -19.69 -6.53
C VAL A 55 4.43 -21.12 -6.01
N PRO A 56 5.50 -21.69 -5.41
CA PRO A 56 5.46 -23.03 -4.86
C PRO A 56 4.26 -23.23 -3.91
N ALA A 57 3.48 -24.30 -4.13
CA ALA A 57 2.26 -24.53 -3.33
C ALA A 57 2.56 -24.61 -1.85
N LYS A 58 3.67 -25.28 -1.46
CA LYS A 58 4.12 -25.36 -0.07
C LYS A 58 4.22 -23.98 0.60
N ASP A 59 4.82 -23.00 -0.08
CA ASP A 59 5.05 -21.67 0.50
C ASP A 59 3.74 -20.88 0.66
N VAL A 60 2.79 -21.11 -0.28
CA VAL A 60 1.45 -20.52 -0.19
C VAL A 60 0.64 -21.18 0.94
N ASP A 61 0.70 -22.51 1.07
CA ASP A 61 0.00 -23.27 2.11
C ASP A 61 0.50 -22.87 3.51
N GLU A 62 1.82 -22.78 3.69
CA GLU A 62 2.41 -22.31 4.95
C GLU A 62 1.96 -20.88 5.28
N LEU A 63 1.88 -20.01 4.29
CA LEU A 63 1.37 -18.64 4.47
C LEU A 63 -0.11 -18.63 4.86
N VAL A 64 -0.94 -19.45 4.22
CA VAL A 64 -2.38 -19.56 4.55
C VAL A 64 -2.57 -20.03 5.99
N ILE A 65 -1.84 -21.08 6.41
CA ILE A 65 -1.88 -21.59 7.80
C ILE A 65 -1.47 -20.50 8.80
N ALA A 66 -0.38 -19.79 8.50
CA ALA A 66 0.08 -18.69 9.36
C ALA A 66 -0.95 -17.55 9.46
N LEU A 67 -1.61 -17.22 8.33
CA LEU A 67 -2.66 -16.20 8.29
C LEU A 67 -3.92 -16.62 9.05
N GLN A 68 -4.29 -17.91 9.03
CA GLN A 68 -5.44 -18.42 9.78
C GLN A 68 -5.31 -18.20 11.29
N ASN A 69 -4.10 -18.23 11.83
CA ASN A 69 -3.86 -17.91 13.25
C ASN A 69 -4.17 -16.45 13.56
N VAL A 70 -3.91 -15.54 12.63
CA VAL A 70 -4.06 -14.09 12.80
C VAL A 70 -5.44 -13.60 12.32
N TYR A 71 -5.97 -14.22 11.29
CA TYR A 71 -7.26 -13.91 10.69
C TYR A 71 -7.98 -15.24 10.36
N PRO A 72 -8.78 -15.79 11.29
CA PRO A 72 -9.34 -17.15 11.18
C PRO A 72 -10.16 -17.43 9.93
N ASP A 73 -10.83 -16.40 9.36
CA ASP A 73 -11.56 -16.50 8.09
C ASP A 73 -10.64 -16.37 6.86
N THR A 74 -9.44 -16.95 6.93
CA THR A 74 -8.51 -17.02 5.80
C THR A 74 -8.70 -18.34 5.06
N LYS A 75 -8.71 -18.30 3.72
CA LYS A 75 -8.73 -19.49 2.88
C LYS A 75 -7.94 -19.31 1.58
N TYR A 76 -7.38 -20.40 1.11
CA TYR A 76 -6.85 -20.46 -0.25
C TYR A 76 -8.02 -20.36 -1.25
N ALA A 77 -7.93 -19.44 -2.21
CA ALA A 77 -9.02 -19.16 -3.15
C ALA A 77 -8.68 -19.59 -4.59
N GLY A 78 -7.50 -20.15 -4.81
CA GLY A 78 -7.11 -20.73 -6.09
C GLY A 78 -5.96 -19.99 -6.78
N THR A 79 -5.74 -20.38 -8.03
CA THR A 79 -4.66 -19.85 -8.87
C THR A 79 -5.21 -18.85 -9.87
N LEU A 80 -4.52 -17.73 -10.04
CA LEU A 80 -4.78 -16.75 -11.07
C LEU A 80 -3.76 -16.89 -12.20
N SER A 81 -4.23 -16.71 -13.43
CA SER A 81 -3.36 -16.66 -14.60
C SER A 81 -2.52 -15.37 -14.59
N LEU A 82 -1.33 -15.45 -15.18
CA LEU A 82 -0.52 -14.27 -15.49
C LEU A 82 -1.26 -13.39 -16.50
N VAL A 83 -1.11 -12.07 -16.37
CA VAL A 83 -1.78 -11.08 -17.21
C VAL A 83 -0.77 -10.41 -18.11
N ASP A 84 -0.74 -10.80 -19.38
CA ASP A 84 0.23 -10.28 -20.35
C ASP A 84 0.17 -8.75 -20.51
N SER A 85 -1.03 -8.17 -20.49
CA SER A 85 -1.20 -6.71 -20.64
C SER A 85 -0.65 -5.88 -19.47
N ALA A 86 -0.48 -6.49 -18.30
CA ALA A 86 0.10 -5.84 -17.11
C ALA A 86 1.58 -6.20 -16.92
N TYR A 87 2.08 -7.17 -17.70
CA TYR A 87 3.40 -7.75 -17.57
C TYR A 87 4.39 -7.07 -18.50
N ILE A 88 5.52 -6.65 -17.97
CA ILE A 88 6.62 -6.08 -18.75
C ILE A 88 7.72 -7.13 -18.81
N LYS A 89 7.78 -7.81 -19.95
CA LYS A 89 8.87 -8.69 -20.27
C LYS A 89 10.07 -7.84 -20.66
N ASN A 90 11.22 -8.09 -20.05
CA ASN A 90 12.46 -7.35 -20.34
C ASN A 90 12.33 -5.84 -20.03
N ASP A 91 11.93 -5.46 -18.81
CA ASP A 91 12.17 -4.11 -18.28
C ASP A 91 13.63 -3.72 -18.62
N PRO A 92 13.96 -2.44 -18.91
CA PRO A 92 15.32 -1.99 -19.23
C PRO A 92 16.41 -2.47 -18.26
N ARG A 93 16.02 -2.95 -17.08
CA ARG A 93 16.89 -3.59 -16.08
C ARG A 93 16.96 -5.12 -16.22
N GLY A 94 16.45 -5.69 -17.30
CA GLY A 94 16.51 -7.14 -17.60
C GLY A 94 15.57 -8.01 -16.75
N LYS A 95 14.58 -7.43 -16.10
CA LYS A 95 13.68 -8.16 -15.18
C LYS A 95 12.24 -8.17 -15.66
N ASN A 96 11.54 -9.27 -15.39
CA ASN A 96 10.11 -9.38 -15.64
C ASN A 96 9.30 -8.77 -14.48
N ARG A 97 8.35 -7.88 -14.79
CA ARG A 97 7.61 -7.13 -13.78
C ARG A 97 6.16 -6.94 -14.14
N TYR A 98 5.32 -6.79 -13.09
CA TYR A 98 3.97 -6.28 -13.21
C TYR A 98 3.90 -4.82 -12.82
N TRP A 99 3.26 -4.01 -13.64
CA TRP A 99 2.91 -2.66 -13.25
C TRP A 99 1.64 -2.66 -12.44
N TRP A 100 1.71 -2.14 -11.22
CA TRP A 100 0.58 -2.09 -10.31
C TRP A 100 -0.64 -1.40 -10.91
N SER A 101 -0.46 -0.26 -11.59
CA SER A 101 -1.55 0.47 -12.22
C SER A 101 -2.30 -0.32 -13.30
N LYS A 102 -1.66 -1.30 -13.91
CA LYS A 102 -2.28 -2.23 -14.88
C LYS A 102 -2.76 -3.52 -14.24
N LEU A 103 -2.05 -3.99 -13.22
CA LEU A 103 -2.40 -5.23 -12.50
C LEU A 103 -3.66 -5.04 -11.64
N LEU A 104 -3.77 -3.92 -10.92
CA LEU A 104 -4.88 -3.67 -10.00
C LEU A 104 -6.28 -3.76 -10.66
N PRO A 105 -6.55 -3.16 -11.84
CA PRO A 105 -7.85 -3.32 -12.51
C PRO A 105 -8.18 -4.78 -12.81
N HIS A 106 -7.19 -5.57 -13.25
CA HIS A 106 -7.38 -6.98 -13.50
C HIS A 106 -7.73 -7.73 -12.20
N LEU A 107 -7.00 -7.50 -11.11
CA LEU A 107 -7.28 -8.13 -9.83
C LEU A 107 -8.67 -7.77 -9.30
N LYS A 108 -9.13 -6.54 -9.49
CA LYS A 108 -10.50 -6.12 -9.13
C LYS A 108 -11.58 -6.92 -9.84
N ASN A 109 -11.30 -7.37 -11.06
CA ASN A 109 -12.25 -8.13 -11.87
C ASN A 109 -12.16 -9.65 -11.65
N THR A 110 -11.04 -10.15 -11.15
CA THR A 110 -10.76 -11.59 -11.03
C THR A 110 -10.78 -12.11 -9.60
N THR A 111 -10.79 -11.21 -8.61
CA THR A 111 -10.83 -11.57 -7.19
C THR A 111 -12.12 -11.09 -6.53
N ASP A 112 -12.54 -11.77 -5.46
CA ASP A 112 -13.75 -11.39 -4.71
C ASP A 112 -13.46 -10.25 -3.72
N THR A 113 -13.46 -9.02 -4.23
CA THR A 113 -13.29 -7.82 -3.41
C THR A 113 -14.58 -7.23 -2.86
N LYS A 114 -15.73 -7.72 -3.33
CA LYS A 114 -17.04 -7.26 -2.85
C LYS A 114 -17.40 -7.88 -1.51
N HIS A 115 -17.04 -9.16 -1.32
CA HIS A 115 -17.40 -9.94 -0.14
C HIS A 115 -16.22 -10.34 0.72
N GLY A 116 -15.01 -10.00 0.29
CA GLY A 116 -13.78 -10.42 0.96
C GLY A 116 -12.61 -9.47 0.81
N ILE A 117 -11.53 -9.88 1.42
CA ILE A 117 -10.20 -9.28 1.29
C ILE A 117 -9.39 -10.19 0.38
N SER A 118 -8.72 -9.67 -0.62
CA SER A 118 -7.91 -10.43 -1.55
C SER A 118 -6.42 -10.17 -1.33
N LEU A 119 -5.69 -11.22 -1.03
CA LEU A 119 -4.23 -11.25 -1.00
C LEU A 119 -3.72 -12.08 -2.16
N VAL A 120 -2.94 -11.49 -3.05
CA VAL A 120 -2.37 -12.19 -4.20
C VAL A 120 -0.86 -12.33 -4.03
N VAL A 121 -0.40 -13.58 -3.97
CA VAL A 121 1.03 -13.93 -3.97
C VAL A 121 1.48 -14.07 -5.42
N VAL A 122 2.33 -13.14 -5.88
CA VAL A 122 2.71 -13.03 -7.30
C VAL A 122 4.14 -13.52 -7.51
N ASN A 123 4.33 -14.50 -8.39
CA ASN A 123 5.66 -14.99 -8.77
C ASN A 123 6.33 -14.08 -9.83
N ALA A 124 6.34 -12.79 -9.57
CA ALA A 124 7.01 -11.78 -10.37
C ALA A 124 7.35 -10.57 -9.49
N GLU A 125 8.16 -9.66 -9.98
CA GLU A 125 8.30 -8.35 -9.34
C GLU A 125 7.05 -7.51 -9.61
N VAL A 126 6.52 -6.83 -8.59
CA VAL A 126 5.48 -5.83 -8.72
C VAL A 126 6.11 -4.46 -8.51
N CYS A 127 5.81 -3.52 -9.39
CA CYS A 127 6.43 -2.21 -9.38
C CYS A 127 5.42 -1.09 -9.57
N ASN A 128 5.75 0.07 -9.02
CA ASN A 128 5.10 1.31 -9.34
C ASN A 128 5.98 2.14 -10.29
N TRP A 129 5.37 2.90 -11.20
CA TRP A 129 6.13 3.81 -12.05
C TRP A 129 6.43 5.09 -11.26
N ASP A 130 7.71 5.39 -11.11
CA ASP A 130 8.15 6.67 -10.55
C ASP A 130 8.66 7.55 -11.70
N THR A 131 7.84 8.52 -12.09
CA THR A 131 8.16 9.48 -13.15
C THR A 131 9.38 10.34 -12.83
N ASN A 132 9.64 10.58 -11.56
CA ASN A 132 10.74 11.44 -11.09
C ASN A 132 12.11 10.73 -11.12
N LYS A 133 12.12 9.40 -11.02
CA LYS A 133 13.33 8.58 -10.92
C LYS A 133 13.63 7.80 -12.20
N LYS A 134 13.02 8.15 -13.32
CA LYS A 134 13.22 7.50 -14.64
C LYS A 134 13.29 5.97 -14.53
N GLY A 135 12.35 5.37 -13.83
CA GLY A 135 12.31 3.92 -13.73
C GLY A 135 11.26 3.38 -12.76
N SER A 136 10.97 2.10 -12.89
CA SER A 136 10.08 1.40 -11.98
C SER A 136 10.83 0.95 -10.73
N HIS A 137 10.25 1.14 -9.55
CA HIS A 137 10.75 0.55 -8.31
C HIS A 137 9.99 -0.76 -8.04
N ALA A 138 10.75 -1.84 -7.86
CA ALA A 138 10.17 -3.09 -7.42
C ALA A 138 9.91 -3.03 -5.92
N ASN A 139 8.68 -3.35 -5.54
CA ASN A 139 8.21 -3.37 -4.16
C ASN A 139 8.11 -4.81 -3.65
N LEU A 140 8.19 -5.00 -2.34
CA LEU A 140 7.93 -6.28 -1.68
C LEU A 140 6.44 -6.60 -1.72
N GLY A 141 5.60 -5.58 -1.61
CA GLY A 141 4.16 -5.65 -1.73
C GLY A 141 3.56 -4.35 -2.26
N MET A 142 2.31 -4.40 -2.62
CA MET A 142 1.49 -3.27 -3.08
C MET A 142 0.05 -3.45 -2.64
N SER A 143 -0.58 -2.37 -2.23
CA SER A 143 -1.96 -2.41 -1.73
C SER A 143 -2.84 -1.35 -2.35
N ASN A 144 -4.11 -1.69 -2.57
CA ASN A 144 -5.16 -0.72 -2.85
C ASN A 144 -5.70 -0.17 -1.53
N LEU A 145 -5.40 1.07 -1.22
CA LEU A 145 -5.73 1.71 0.06
C LEU A 145 -7.24 1.62 0.35
N GLY A 146 -7.60 0.87 1.38
CA GLY A 146 -9.00 0.62 1.74
C GLY A 146 -9.84 -0.09 0.68
N GLY A 147 -9.23 -0.67 -0.35
CA GLY A 147 -9.90 -1.36 -1.45
C GLY A 147 -9.84 -2.88 -1.36
N HIS A 148 -9.42 -3.42 -0.22
CA HIS A 148 -9.39 -4.86 0.10
C HIS A 148 -8.56 -5.73 -0.85
N ILE A 149 -7.59 -5.14 -1.57
CA ILE A 149 -6.65 -5.89 -2.40
C ILE A 149 -5.23 -5.58 -1.96
N SER A 150 -4.46 -6.64 -1.73
CA SER A 150 -3.02 -6.58 -1.50
C SER A 150 -2.30 -7.60 -2.37
N THR A 151 -1.08 -7.27 -2.76
CA THR A 151 -0.17 -8.22 -3.41
C THR A 151 1.14 -8.29 -2.66
N ILE A 152 1.79 -9.45 -2.71
CA ILE A 152 3.20 -9.58 -2.34
C ILE A 152 3.99 -10.15 -3.52
N SER A 153 5.19 -9.64 -3.75
CA SER A 153 6.09 -10.09 -4.79
C SER A 153 6.96 -11.24 -4.26
N TYR A 154 6.55 -12.48 -4.52
CA TYR A 154 7.32 -13.65 -4.11
C TYR A 154 8.72 -13.65 -4.71
N GLN A 155 8.86 -13.27 -5.99
CA GLN A 155 10.16 -13.17 -6.63
C GLN A 155 11.08 -12.16 -5.94
N ARG A 156 10.54 -11.01 -5.53
CA ARG A 156 11.32 -9.99 -4.81
C ARG A 156 11.70 -10.44 -3.41
N LEU A 157 10.80 -11.14 -2.73
CA LEU A 157 11.11 -11.77 -1.44
C LEU A 157 12.23 -12.80 -1.58
N LYS A 158 12.15 -13.70 -2.59
CA LYS A 158 13.16 -14.72 -2.86
C LYS A 158 14.53 -14.12 -3.14
N VAL A 159 14.61 -13.10 -4.00
CA VAL A 159 15.88 -12.41 -4.33
C VAL A 159 16.52 -11.77 -3.10
N ASN A 160 15.72 -11.35 -2.13
CA ASN A 160 16.20 -10.76 -0.88
C ASN A 160 16.34 -11.78 0.27
N HIS A 161 16.20 -13.08 0.00
CA HIS A 161 16.23 -14.16 1.00
C HIS A 161 15.18 -14.02 2.11
N LEU A 162 13.99 -13.54 1.75
CA LEU A 162 12.87 -13.23 2.64
C LEU A 162 11.64 -14.10 2.34
N ASN A 163 11.82 -15.19 1.61
CA ASN A 163 10.72 -16.07 1.19
C ASN A 163 10.36 -17.16 2.21
N ASN A 164 10.87 -17.07 3.44
CA ASN A 164 10.34 -17.87 4.53
C ASN A 164 9.01 -17.29 5.04
N VAL A 165 8.18 -18.12 5.65
CA VAL A 165 6.83 -17.73 6.08
C VAL A 165 6.81 -16.54 7.05
N ASN A 166 7.81 -16.45 7.93
CA ASN A 166 7.90 -15.34 8.90
C ASN A 166 8.09 -13.98 8.21
N ASP A 167 8.97 -13.89 7.24
CA ASP A 167 9.24 -12.64 6.53
C ASP A 167 8.13 -12.32 5.54
N MET A 168 7.54 -13.34 4.88
CA MET A 168 6.34 -13.16 4.08
C MET A 168 5.19 -12.59 4.92
N MET A 169 4.97 -13.11 6.13
CA MET A 169 3.96 -12.62 7.05
C MET A 169 4.16 -11.17 7.42
N LYS A 170 5.39 -10.70 7.65
CA LYS A 170 5.67 -9.28 7.95
C LYS A 170 5.20 -8.38 6.80
N VAL A 171 5.52 -8.75 5.56
CA VAL A 171 5.10 -7.99 4.37
C VAL A 171 3.58 -8.06 4.20
N VAL A 172 2.98 -9.26 4.30
CA VAL A 172 1.53 -9.44 4.15
C VAL A 172 0.74 -8.60 5.15
N ILE A 173 1.10 -8.67 6.43
CA ILE A 173 0.39 -7.92 7.48
C ILE A 173 0.55 -6.41 7.30
N HIS A 174 1.70 -5.94 6.80
CA HIS A 174 1.90 -4.55 6.41
C HIS A 174 0.95 -4.14 5.28
N GLU A 175 0.90 -4.91 4.21
CA GLU A 175 0.04 -4.62 3.06
C GLU A 175 -1.46 -4.70 3.41
N LEU A 176 -1.85 -5.67 4.25
CA LEU A 176 -3.22 -5.74 4.78
C LEU A 176 -3.55 -4.54 5.68
N GLY A 177 -2.56 -4.00 6.38
CA GLY A 177 -2.70 -2.74 7.11
C GLY A 177 -3.15 -1.59 6.21
N HIS A 178 -2.59 -1.47 5.02
CA HIS A 178 -2.99 -0.47 4.03
C HIS A 178 -4.36 -0.75 3.42
N SER A 179 -4.59 -1.97 2.95
CA SER A 179 -5.79 -2.30 2.18
C SER A 179 -7.04 -2.44 3.04
N VAL A 180 -6.93 -2.95 4.27
CA VAL A 180 -8.06 -3.29 5.13
C VAL A 180 -8.27 -2.27 6.24
N ALA A 181 -7.22 -1.97 6.98
CA ALA A 181 -7.32 -1.08 8.13
C ALA A 181 -7.17 0.40 7.75
N ARG A 182 -6.90 0.70 6.47
CA ARG A 182 -6.64 2.05 5.97
C ARG A 182 -5.61 2.78 6.84
N LEU A 183 -4.56 2.07 7.21
CA LEU A 183 -3.48 2.64 7.99
C LEU A 183 -2.71 3.64 7.12
N VAL A 184 -3.38 4.73 6.85
CA VAL A 184 -2.88 5.92 6.19
C VAL A 184 -2.89 6.98 7.27
N ILE A 185 -1.74 7.40 7.71
CA ILE A 185 -1.67 8.61 8.54
C ILE A 185 -1.79 9.76 7.54
N GLU A 186 -2.95 10.42 7.54
CA GLU A 186 -3.15 11.67 6.84
C GLU A 186 -2.15 12.69 7.38
N ARG A 187 -1.05 12.83 6.68
CA ARG A 187 -0.07 13.89 6.88
C ARG A 187 0.08 14.67 5.59
N GLU A 188 0.33 15.94 5.71
CA GLU A 188 0.61 16.86 4.59
C GLU A 188 1.77 16.38 3.69
N ASP A 189 2.61 15.46 4.18
CA ASP A 189 3.78 14.93 3.46
C ASP A 189 3.50 13.66 2.62
N LEU A 190 2.23 13.29 2.41
CA LEU A 190 1.78 12.14 1.58
C LEU A 190 2.40 10.78 1.96
N ARG A 191 2.87 10.60 3.18
CA ARG A 191 3.45 9.34 3.63
C ARG A 191 2.37 8.42 4.18
N TYR A 192 2.13 7.33 3.47
CA TYR A 192 1.15 6.31 3.84
C TYR A 192 1.65 5.35 4.93
N HIS A 193 2.67 5.71 5.69
CA HIS A 193 3.33 4.83 6.63
C HIS A 193 3.39 5.41 8.04
N CYS A 194 3.51 4.53 9.04
CA CYS A 194 3.62 4.94 10.43
C CYS A 194 4.97 5.63 10.70
N PRO A 195 4.99 6.77 11.37
CA PRO A 195 6.23 7.45 11.72
C PRO A 195 7.03 6.74 12.83
N ASN A 196 6.42 5.76 13.52
CA ASN A 196 7.09 5.01 14.56
C ASN A 196 8.05 3.99 13.96
N ASN A 197 9.34 4.16 14.23
CA ASN A 197 10.41 3.30 13.71
C ASN A 197 10.33 1.84 14.17
N ASN A 198 9.59 1.54 15.23
CA ASN A 198 9.40 0.20 15.79
C ASN A 198 8.05 -0.40 15.41
N CYS A 199 7.40 0.09 14.36
CA CYS A 199 6.10 -0.38 13.90
C CYS A 199 6.21 -1.11 12.56
N LEU A 200 5.51 -2.24 12.41
CA LEU A 200 5.41 -2.97 11.14
C LEU A 200 4.84 -2.10 9.99
N MET A 201 4.10 -1.02 10.30
CA MET A 201 3.64 -0.05 9.30
C MET A 201 4.65 1.04 8.98
N LYS A 202 5.92 0.91 9.38
CA LYS A 202 6.98 1.84 9.01
C LYS A 202 7.26 1.79 7.51
N ASP A 203 7.64 2.93 6.94
CA ASP A 203 8.08 3.02 5.55
C ASP A 203 9.38 2.23 5.29
N ALA A 204 9.37 1.51 4.17
CA ALA A 204 10.46 0.66 3.68
C ALA A 204 11.57 1.42 2.94
N ASN A 205 11.83 2.67 3.25
CA ASN A 205 12.86 3.45 2.57
C ASN A 205 14.22 2.70 2.54
N ASN A 206 14.61 2.23 1.35
CA ASN A 206 15.93 1.66 1.03
C ASN A 206 16.29 0.29 1.62
N GLY A 207 15.39 -0.66 1.65
CA GLY A 207 15.73 -2.03 2.03
C GLY A 207 14.58 -2.83 2.60
N PHE A 208 14.89 -3.90 3.30
CA PHE A 208 13.90 -4.66 4.05
C PHE A 208 13.76 -4.04 5.46
N PRO A 209 12.79 -3.15 5.67
CA PRO A 209 12.67 -2.37 6.90
C PRO A 209 12.15 -3.20 8.07
N TYR A 210 11.63 -4.39 7.76
CA TYR A 210 10.97 -5.25 8.73
C TYR A 210 11.92 -6.16 9.50
N ARG A 211 13.24 -6.14 9.20
CA ARG A 211 14.24 -6.85 10.00
C ARG A 211 14.18 -6.36 11.45
N GLY A 212 13.99 -7.29 12.36
CA GLY A 212 13.86 -7.00 13.79
C GLY A 212 12.51 -6.45 14.24
N LEU A 213 11.61 -6.08 13.32
CA LEU A 213 10.25 -5.68 13.68
C LEU A 213 9.35 -6.91 13.82
N THR A 214 8.62 -6.96 14.93
CA THR A 214 7.75 -8.08 15.28
C THR A 214 6.34 -7.64 15.67
N SER A 215 6.06 -6.33 15.70
CA SER A 215 4.79 -5.82 16.21
C SER A 215 4.39 -4.48 15.56
N PHE A 216 3.15 -4.12 15.76
CA PHE A 216 2.62 -2.79 15.49
C PHE A 216 2.78 -1.88 16.70
N CYS A 217 2.84 -0.56 16.49
CA CYS A 217 2.63 0.39 17.55
C CYS A 217 1.17 0.34 18.06
N PRO A 218 0.86 0.88 19.25
CA PRO A 218 -0.48 0.80 19.83
C PRO A 218 -1.61 1.28 18.91
N SER A 219 -1.41 2.40 18.19
CA SER A 219 -2.40 2.97 17.28
C SER A 219 -2.69 2.05 16.09
N CYS A 220 -1.64 1.53 15.42
CA CYS A 220 -1.79 0.61 14.30
C CYS A 220 -2.38 -0.72 14.76
N SER A 221 -1.96 -1.24 15.92
CA SER A 221 -2.52 -2.44 16.53
C SER A 221 -4.02 -2.31 16.79
N LYS A 222 -4.45 -1.19 17.38
CA LYS A 222 -5.87 -0.91 17.63
C LYS A 222 -6.68 -0.92 16.33
N ALA A 223 -6.18 -0.30 15.28
CA ALA A 223 -6.86 -0.25 13.98
C ALA A 223 -6.96 -1.64 13.33
N MET A 224 -5.90 -2.45 13.37
CA MET A 224 -5.91 -3.82 12.86
C MET A 224 -6.88 -4.71 13.65
N LYS A 225 -6.84 -4.66 14.98
CA LYS A 225 -7.76 -5.40 15.85
C LYS A 225 -9.22 -5.02 15.59
N ALA A 226 -9.52 -3.75 15.34
CA ALA A 226 -10.85 -3.27 14.96
C ALA A 226 -11.36 -3.86 13.62
N LYS A 227 -10.46 -4.38 12.78
CA LYS A 227 -10.78 -5.09 11.53
C LYS A 227 -10.80 -6.61 11.68
N GLY A 228 -10.71 -7.13 12.89
CA GLY A 228 -10.82 -8.55 13.20
C GLY A 228 -9.49 -9.32 13.19
N PHE A 229 -8.34 -8.63 13.10
CA PHE A 229 -7.04 -9.29 13.20
C PHE A 229 -6.72 -9.65 14.67
N ASN A 230 -6.40 -10.91 14.91
CA ASN A 230 -5.88 -11.39 16.19
C ASN A 230 -4.35 -11.21 16.22
N LEU A 231 -3.90 -10.01 16.54
CA LEU A 231 -2.46 -9.71 16.58
C LEU A 231 -1.73 -10.36 17.75
N ASP A 232 -2.46 -10.85 18.74
CA ASP A 232 -1.86 -11.56 19.89
C ASP A 232 -1.38 -12.97 19.48
N ALA A 233 -1.97 -13.52 18.39
CA ALA A 233 -1.51 -14.76 17.76
C ALA A 233 -0.39 -14.55 16.73
N LEU A 234 -0.02 -13.32 16.45
CA LEU A 234 1.03 -12.98 15.47
C LEU A 234 2.41 -13.23 16.08
N GLN A 235 2.98 -14.41 15.80
CA GLN A 235 4.29 -14.82 16.30
C GLN A 235 5.38 -14.54 15.26
N LEU A 236 5.82 -13.29 15.14
CA LEU A 236 6.91 -12.92 14.26
C LEU A 236 8.26 -13.04 14.99
N LYS A 237 9.23 -13.65 14.30
CA LYS A 237 10.62 -13.74 14.79
C LYS A 237 11.42 -12.51 14.34
N LYS A 238 12.39 -12.13 15.17
CA LYS A 238 13.35 -11.07 14.85
C LYS A 238 14.26 -11.46 13.69
#